data_ce9ee477efd57d16046fa5b331c6236e
#
_entry.id   ce9ee477efd57d16046fa5b331c6236e
#
_cell.length_a   1.000
_cell.length_b   1.000
_cell.length_c   1.000
_cell.angle_alpha   90.00
_cell.angle_beta   90.00
_cell.angle_gamma   90.00
#
_symmetry.space_group_name_H-M   'P 1'
#
loop_
_entity.id
_entity.type
_entity.pdbx_description
1 polymer ?
#
loop_
_entity_poly.entity_id
_entity_poly.type
_entity_poly.pdbx_seq_one_letter_code
_entity_poly.pdbx_strand_id
1 'polypeptide(L)'
;MADHDVAFWCLYFLCSAIRSNIGIAQTMNVSDRHDLMSVLHMTPKDTSTALALFYVSYVIFDLPSNLVMSRLNPRVWMARIVFATSLVGTCFAAVQSVWSLKLLRFLLGMVIAGMWPGMAYYLTLFYPPSRTGKRIGMYFTASQVSAAVVGLVSAGFQLMDSLGGLTGFRWMFLIYGLVGIVLSFALLWWLPDRPLAPGQVRHRSKWLSWLPHSPEALTGDDATVHYQDLRRVYHPRPWTIRDLVEVLLDWRLWPLTLMYFGVVGVGIGTQLYGSVIIAAIQPTASAITIDLIAIIIVTPLSDRFHRLRAFFFSAAACIQIAGLLVTTFAVNGWARYSGLLMVGFGLGPTVPICMAWTSETFQRRHGEVGVAAATALVSGLGNLGSITTTYALYAGWPEDAMKGPHRFRKSNLVMVGILGLSIASALVMAVLLRMFGNPPSTKLDNDVLNEPEDGAARREAHQPSSLTLRGIMTNLFNSLGHQQEDPSFAIVSSNRLSRAAAARRRRE
;
A
#
# COMPACT_ATOMS: atom_id res chain seq x y z
N MET A 1 -6.90 21.37 3.36
CA MET A 1 -7.08 19.90 3.33
C MET A 1 -7.20 19.32 1.91
N ALA A 2 -7.91 19.96 0.96
CA ALA A 2 -7.95 19.49 -0.43
C ALA A 2 -6.57 19.39 -1.10
N ASP A 3 -5.68 20.33 -0.83
CA ASP A 3 -4.34 20.37 -1.42
C ASP A 3 -3.46 19.16 -1.03
N HIS A 4 -3.71 18.57 0.14
CA HIS A 4 -2.96 17.38 0.61
C HIS A 4 -3.42 16.11 -0.12
N ASP A 5 -4.73 16.00 -0.42
CA ASP A 5 -5.27 14.89 -1.20
C ASP A 5 -4.67 14.88 -2.62
N VAL A 6 -4.44 16.08 -3.21
CA VAL A 6 -3.78 16.23 -4.51
C VAL A 6 -2.30 15.83 -4.45
N ALA A 7 -1.56 16.18 -3.39
CA ALA A 7 -0.18 15.78 -3.21
C ALA A 7 -0.03 14.24 -3.14
N PHE A 8 -0.93 13.57 -2.40
CA PHE A 8 -0.98 12.11 -2.36
C PHE A 8 -1.32 11.49 -3.71
N TRP A 9 -2.23 12.11 -4.44
CA TRP A 9 -2.61 11.67 -5.78
C TRP A 9 -1.42 11.75 -6.74
N CYS A 10 -0.70 12.88 -6.78
CA CYS A 10 0.49 13.05 -7.62
C CYS A 10 1.61 12.07 -7.25
N LEU A 11 1.86 11.87 -5.94
CA LEU A 11 2.84 10.93 -5.43
C LEU A 11 2.53 9.51 -5.93
N TYR A 12 1.28 9.07 -5.74
CA TYR A 12 0.90 7.72 -6.11
C TYR A 12 0.84 7.51 -7.63
N PHE A 13 0.38 8.54 -8.38
CA PHE A 13 0.41 8.55 -9.85
C PHE A 13 1.82 8.24 -10.38
N LEU A 14 2.81 8.98 -9.90
CA LEU A 14 4.18 8.87 -10.42
C LEU A 14 4.84 7.55 -10.02
N CYS A 15 4.71 7.15 -8.76
CA CYS A 15 5.23 5.86 -8.31
C CYS A 15 4.58 4.68 -9.05
N SER A 16 3.28 4.78 -9.34
CA SER A 16 2.57 3.78 -10.15
C SER A 16 3.06 3.77 -11.60
N ALA A 17 3.31 4.94 -12.19
CA ALA A 17 3.88 5.07 -13.53
C ALA A 17 5.23 4.37 -13.62
N ILE A 18 6.17 4.70 -12.73
CA ILE A 18 7.52 4.10 -12.71
C ILE A 18 7.46 2.57 -12.55
N ARG A 19 6.55 2.09 -11.71
CA ARG A 19 6.36 0.65 -11.48
C ARG A 19 5.84 -0.07 -12.72
N SER A 20 4.87 0.51 -13.44
CA SER A 20 4.20 -0.12 -14.58
C SER A 20 4.92 0.03 -15.92
N ASN A 21 5.86 0.97 -16.04
CA ASN A 21 6.60 1.26 -17.28
C ASN A 21 7.28 0.03 -17.93
N ILE A 22 7.65 -0.98 -17.13
CA ILE A 22 8.26 -2.19 -17.68
C ILE A 22 7.32 -2.96 -18.60
N GLY A 23 6.02 -2.96 -18.31
CA GLY A 23 5.04 -3.62 -19.18
C GLY A 23 4.99 -2.96 -20.56
N ILE A 24 5.03 -1.63 -20.58
CA ILE A 24 5.02 -0.84 -21.80
C ILE A 24 6.36 -0.97 -22.58
N ALA A 25 7.49 -0.96 -21.85
CA ALA A 25 8.82 -1.13 -22.45
C ALA A 25 8.98 -2.44 -23.23
N GLN A 26 8.18 -3.47 -22.94
CA GLN A 26 8.14 -4.75 -23.65
C GLN A 26 7.34 -4.70 -24.96
N THR A 27 6.51 -3.68 -25.16
CA THR A 27 5.62 -3.56 -26.31
C THR A 27 5.96 -2.38 -27.21
N MET A 28 6.95 -1.55 -26.83
CA MET A 28 7.40 -0.40 -27.59
C MET A 28 8.37 -0.82 -28.70
N ASN A 29 8.16 -0.30 -29.91
CA ASN A 29 9.07 -0.45 -31.07
C ASN A 29 9.49 -1.90 -31.37
N VAL A 30 8.55 -2.85 -31.20
CA VAL A 30 8.77 -4.29 -31.43
C VAL A 30 9.11 -4.56 -32.91
N SER A 31 8.52 -3.79 -33.84
CA SER A 31 8.84 -3.89 -35.29
C SER A 31 10.32 -3.69 -35.60
N ASP A 32 10.96 -2.78 -34.87
CA ASP A 32 12.36 -2.40 -35.08
C ASP A 32 13.32 -3.19 -34.18
N ARG A 33 12.78 -4.11 -33.34
CA ARG A 33 13.50 -4.87 -32.29
C ARG A 33 14.19 -3.97 -31.27
N HIS A 34 13.63 -2.80 -31.03
CA HIS A 34 14.08 -1.84 -30.00
C HIS A 34 13.27 -1.94 -28.71
N ASP A 35 12.46 -2.99 -28.55
CA ASP A 35 11.77 -3.31 -27.31
C ASP A 35 12.74 -3.86 -26.24
N LEU A 36 12.32 -3.78 -24.98
CA LEU A 36 13.16 -4.22 -23.85
C LEU A 36 13.60 -5.69 -23.95
N MET A 37 12.71 -6.57 -24.45
CA MET A 37 13.02 -8.00 -24.58
C MET A 37 14.06 -8.28 -25.65
N SER A 38 13.93 -7.63 -26.81
CA SER A 38 14.85 -7.78 -27.95
C SER A 38 16.23 -7.19 -27.65
N VAL A 39 16.28 -5.98 -27.05
CA VAL A 39 17.54 -5.28 -26.72
C VAL A 39 18.36 -6.04 -25.68
N LEU A 40 17.70 -6.65 -24.69
CA LEU A 40 18.38 -7.39 -23.62
C LEU A 40 18.46 -8.91 -23.87
N HIS A 41 17.97 -9.39 -25.02
CA HIS A 41 17.88 -10.82 -25.35
C HIS A 41 17.20 -11.66 -24.25
N MET A 42 16.06 -11.17 -23.76
CA MET A 42 15.33 -11.77 -22.65
C MET A 42 14.42 -12.91 -23.09
N THR A 43 14.33 -13.93 -22.27
CA THR A 43 13.29 -14.94 -22.39
C THR A 43 12.01 -14.52 -21.63
N PRO A 44 10.81 -15.07 -21.97
CA PRO A 44 9.59 -14.83 -21.19
C PRO A 44 9.74 -15.20 -19.70
N LYS A 45 10.57 -16.22 -19.40
CA LYS A 45 10.89 -16.61 -18.03
C LYS A 45 11.70 -15.54 -17.28
N ASP A 46 12.62 -14.87 -17.97
CA ASP A 46 13.39 -13.76 -17.37
C ASP A 46 12.49 -12.59 -17.00
N THR A 47 11.53 -12.27 -17.87
CA THR A 47 10.52 -11.23 -17.61
C THR A 47 9.70 -11.57 -16.36
N SER A 48 9.15 -12.77 -16.29
CA SER A 48 8.36 -13.22 -15.12
C SER A 48 9.19 -13.22 -13.84
N THR A 49 10.47 -13.63 -13.93
CA THR A 49 11.39 -13.58 -12.79
C THR A 49 11.66 -12.14 -12.35
N ALA A 50 11.89 -11.20 -13.27
CA ALA A 50 12.11 -9.80 -12.94
C ALA A 50 10.87 -9.15 -12.29
N LEU A 51 9.66 -9.50 -12.75
CA LEU A 51 8.40 -9.07 -12.14
C LEU A 51 8.20 -9.67 -10.74
N ALA A 52 8.49 -10.96 -10.57
CA ALA A 52 8.37 -11.63 -9.28
C ALA A 52 9.37 -11.08 -8.24
N LEU A 53 10.62 -10.80 -8.63
CA LEU A 53 11.65 -10.23 -7.75
C LEU A 53 11.24 -8.86 -7.17
N PHE A 54 10.52 -8.05 -7.94
CA PHE A 54 9.96 -6.80 -7.43
C PHE A 54 8.98 -7.07 -6.28
N TYR A 55 8.05 -8.00 -6.43
CA TYR A 55 7.07 -8.30 -5.38
C TYR A 55 7.70 -9.00 -4.19
N VAL A 56 8.71 -9.85 -4.38
CA VAL A 56 9.44 -10.50 -3.27
C VAL A 56 10.09 -9.44 -2.37
N SER A 57 10.84 -8.50 -2.94
CA SER A 57 11.45 -7.42 -2.16
C SER A 57 10.39 -6.50 -1.55
N TYR A 58 9.33 -6.19 -2.27
CA TYR A 58 8.22 -5.39 -1.79
C TYR A 58 7.61 -6.00 -0.51
N VAL A 59 7.27 -7.29 -0.52
CA VAL A 59 6.69 -8.01 0.63
C VAL A 59 7.62 -7.97 1.85
N ILE A 60 8.91 -8.22 1.65
CA ILE A 60 9.90 -8.26 2.73
C ILE A 60 10.06 -6.89 3.39
N PHE A 61 10.11 -5.82 2.61
CA PHE A 61 10.41 -4.48 3.09
C PHE A 61 9.17 -3.63 3.41
N ASP A 62 7.95 -4.08 3.12
CA ASP A 62 6.70 -3.33 3.32
C ASP A 62 6.46 -3.04 4.81
N LEU A 63 6.49 -4.06 5.66
CA LEU A 63 6.34 -3.91 7.10
C LEU A 63 7.47 -3.09 7.74
N PRO A 64 8.76 -3.39 7.52
CA PRO A 64 9.85 -2.59 8.07
C PRO A 64 9.77 -1.10 7.68
N SER A 65 9.48 -0.80 6.42
CA SER A 65 9.35 0.59 5.94
C SER A 65 8.24 1.35 6.67
N ASN A 66 7.09 0.72 6.88
CA ASN A 66 5.95 1.32 7.59
C ASN A 66 6.24 1.56 9.08
N LEU A 67 6.93 0.61 9.72
CA LEU A 67 7.35 0.76 11.11
C LEU A 67 8.36 1.90 11.30
N VAL A 68 9.28 2.06 10.36
CA VAL A 68 10.22 3.20 10.37
C VAL A 68 9.46 4.51 10.17
N MET A 69 8.48 4.54 9.25
CA MET A 69 7.65 5.74 9.03
C MET A 69 6.85 6.12 10.27
N SER A 70 6.35 5.15 11.05
CA SER A 70 5.60 5.43 12.28
C SER A 70 6.46 6.11 13.35
N ARG A 71 7.78 5.92 13.34
CA ARG A 71 8.75 6.56 14.26
C ARG A 71 9.36 7.86 13.76
N LEU A 72 9.50 7.99 12.44
CA LEU A 72 10.08 9.17 11.79
C LEU A 72 8.98 10.15 11.37
N ASN A 73 9.41 11.30 10.81
CA ASN A 73 8.49 12.25 10.19
C ASN A 73 7.88 11.65 8.91
N PRO A 74 6.56 11.40 8.86
CA PRO A 74 5.92 10.76 7.72
C PRO A 74 6.14 11.52 6.40
N ARG A 75 6.16 12.87 6.43
CA ARG A 75 6.46 13.74 5.30
C ARG A 75 7.80 13.42 4.67
N VAL A 76 8.86 13.41 5.48
CA VAL A 76 10.24 13.17 5.02
C VAL A 76 10.37 11.73 4.52
N TRP A 77 9.71 10.77 5.19
CA TRP A 77 9.76 9.38 4.80
C TRP A 77 9.09 9.13 3.46
N MET A 78 7.91 9.75 3.21
CA MET A 78 7.22 9.67 1.92
C MET A 78 8.03 10.32 0.78
N ALA A 79 8.58 11.52 1.01
CA ALA A 79 9.45 12.16 0.02
C ALA A 79 10.69 11.29 -0.29
N ARG A 80 11.28 10.63 0.72
CA ARG A 80 12.37 9.67 0.53
C ARG A 80 11.96 8.49 -0.34
N ILE A 81 10.76 7.91 -0.10
CA ILE A 81 10.27 6.79 -0.92
C ILE A 81 10.16 7.23 -2.39
N VAL A 82 9.56 8.39 -2.65
CA VAL A 82 9.42 8.91 -4.02
C VAL A 82 10.78 9.18 -4.65
N PHE A 83 11.70 9.82 -3.91
CA PHE A 83 13.06 10.09 -4.39
C PHE A 83 13.79 8.81 -4.77
N ALA A 84 13.86 7.83 -3.86
CA ALA A 84 14.56 6.58 -4.09
C ALA A 84 13.93 5.75 -5.23
N THR A 85 12.59 5.72 -5.31
CA THR A 85 11.85 5.07 -6.39
C THR A 85 12.19 5.71 -7.74
N SER A 86 12.23 7.03 -7.80
CA SER A 86 12.52 7.79 -9.02
C SER A 86 13.97 7.66 -9.44
N LEU A 87 14.89 7.64 -8.49
CA LEU A 87 16.31 7.42 -8.76
C LEU A 87 16.56 6.03 -9.36
N VAL A 88 16.00 4.98 -8.75
CA VAL A 88 16.06 3.62 -9.30
C VAL A 88 15.34 3.56 -10.65
N GLY A 89 14.20 4.25 -10.79
CA GLY A 89 13.47 4.39 -12.06
C GLY A 89 14.33 4.99 -13.17
N THR A 90 15.13 6.01 -12.88
CA THR A 90 16.09 6.60 -13.83
C THR A 90 17.18 5.62 -14.20
N CYS A 91 17.68 4.81 -13.25
CA CYS A 91 18.73 3.80 -13.53
C CYS A 91 18.28 2.72 -14.52
N PHE A 92 16.96 2.47 -14.69
CA PHE A 92 16.48 1.56 -15.74
C PHE A 92 16.83 2.01 -17.14
N ALA A 93 17.07 3.30 -17.39
CA ALA A 93 17.51 3.79 -18.69
C ALA A 93 18.92 3.29 -19.06
N ALA A 94 19.76 2.97 -18.08
CA ALA A 94 21.13 2.51 -18.26
C ALA A 94 21.28 0.97 -18.28
N VAL A 95 20.16 0.22 -18.26
CA VAL A 95 20.18 -1.25 -18.24
C VAL A 95 20.77 -1.81 -19.54
N GLN A 96 21.75 -2.73 -19.39
CA GLN A 96 22.43 -3.39 -20.52
C GLN A 96 22.39 -4.92 -20.44
N SER A 97 21.93 -5.49 -19.31
CA SER A 97 21.88 -6.95 -19.12
C SER A 97 20.65 -7.38 -18.37
N VAL A 98 20.25 -8.64 -18.57
CA VAL A 98 19.12 -9.26 -17.84
C VAL A 98 19.34 -9.24 -16.34
N TRP A 99 20.59 -9.44 -15.90
CA TRP A 99 20.92 -9.43 -14.47
C TRP A 99 20.74 -8.03 -13.86
N SER A 100 21.23 -6.98 -14.54
CA SER A 100 21.04 -5.60 -14.06
C SER A 100 19.56 -5.20 -14.00
N LEU A 101 18.73 -5.67 -14.94
CA LEU A 101 17.29 -5.49 -14.89
C LEU A 101 16.67 -6.16 -13.65
N LYS A 102 17.03 -7.42 -13.39
CA LYS A 102 16.55 -8.18 -12.23
C LYS A 102 16.97 -7.51 -10.91
N LEU A 103 18.22 -7.03 -10.82
CA LEU A 103 18.71 -6.30 -9.66
C LEU A 103 17.95 -4.99 -9.44
N LEU A 104 17.77 -4.18 -10.48
CA LEU A 104 17.01 -2.93 -10.36
C LEU A 104 15.54 -3.17 -10.01
N ARG A 105 14.93 -4.27 -10.46
CA ARG A 105 13.58 -4.66 -10.06
C ARG A 105 13.50 -5.01 -8.58
N PHE A 106 14.47 -5.74 -8.06
CA PHE A 106 14.56 -6.02 -6.63
C PHE A 106 14.74 -4.73 -5.82
N LEU A 107 15.66 -3.85 -6.24
CA LEU A 107 15.89 -2.55 -5.59
C LEU A 107 14.65 -1.66 -5.66
N LEU A 108 13.94 -1.63 -6.80
CA LEU A 108 12.70 -0.85 -6.95
C LEU A 108 11.63 -1.33 -5.96
N GLY A 109 11.42 -2.64 -5.82
CA GLY A 109 10.49 -3.20 -4.85
C GLY A 109 10.86 -2.84 -3.41
N MET A 110 12.16 -2.88 -3.07
CA MET A 110 12.66 -2.53 -1.74
C MET A 110 12.41 -1.05 -1.40
N VAL A 111 12.70 -0.12 -2.33
CA VAL A 111 12.59 1.32 -2.04
C VAL A 111 11.15 1.84 -2.07
N ILE A 112 10.26 1.25 -2.89
CA ILE A 112 8.86 1.63 -2.98
C ILE A 112 8.00 0.97 -1.87
N ALA A 113 8.54 -0.05 -1.21
CA ALA A 113 7.86 -0.75 -0.13
C ALA A 113 7.47 0.22 1.00
N GLY A 114 6.29 0.00 1.56
CA GLY A 114 5.70 0.87 2.58
C GLY A 114 5.00 2.11 2.02
N MET A 115 5.01 2.36 0.72
CA MET A 115 4.31 3.49 0.13
C MET A 115 2.79 3.34 0.28
N TRP A 116 2.24 2.24 -0.20
CA TRP A 116 0.80 2.00 -0.21
C TRP A 116 0.18 1.96 1.20
N PRO A 117 0.64 1.07 2.12
CA PRO A 117 0.12 1.06 3.48
C PRO A 117 0.53 2.32 4.26
N GLY A 118 1.68 2.92 3.93
CA GLY A 118 2.13 4.17 4.53
C GLY A 118 1.25 5.35 4.19
N MET A 119 0.69 5.43 2.99
CA MET A 119 -0.31 6.45 2.64
C MET A 119 -1.60 6.25 3.45
N ALA A 120 -2.06 5.00 3.59
CA ALA A 120 -3.22 4.69 4.42
C ALA A 120 -2.97 5.10 5.89
N TYR A 121 -1.80 4.76 6.45
CA TYR A 121 -1.37 5.20 7.78
C TYR A 121 -1.28 6.73 7.88
N TYR A 122 -0.67 7.41 6.93
CA TYR A 122 -0.54 8.87 6.94
C TYR A 122 -1.92 9.56 6.97
N LEU A 123 -2.92 9.03 6.23
CA LEU A 123 -4.28 9.56 6.28
C LEU A 123 -4.91 9.45 7.67
N THR A 124 -4.58 8.41 8.46
CA THR A 124 -5.11 8.28 9.83
C THR A 124 -4.58 9.35 10.78
N LEU A 125 -3.48 10.02 10.45
CA LEU A 125 -2.96 11.16 11.23
C LEU A 125 -3.81 12.43 11.10
N PHE A 126 -4.66 12.51 10.06
CA PHE A 126 -5.46 13.70 9.76
C PHE A 126 -6.96 13.45 9.69
N TYR A 127 -7.39 12.20 9.52
CA TYR A 127 -8.78 11.88 9.28
C TYR A 127 -9.28 10.73 10.15
N PRO A 128 -10.51 10.84 10.71
CA PRO A 128 -11.12 9.76 11.44
C PRO A 128 -11.45 8.57 10.49
N PRO A 129 -11.59 7.34 11.04
CA PRO A 129 -11.80 6.12 10.24
C PRO A 129 -12.98 6.17 9.31
N SER A 130 -14.05 6.87 9.72
CA SER A 130 -15.29 7.03 8.93
C SER A 130 -15.10 7.82 7.63
N ARG A 131 -13.99 8.54 7.47
CA ARG A 131 -13.67 9.36 6.30
C ARG A 131 -12.43 8.89 5.55
N THR A 132 -11.76 7.86 6.04
CA THR A 132 -10.48 7.37 5.48
C THR A 132 -10.69 6.58 4.20
N GLY A 133 -11.73 5.74 4.11
CA GLY A 133 -11.97 4.88 2.95
C GLY A 133 -12.20 5.66 1.64
N LYS A 134 -13.04 6.71 1.68
CA LYS A 134 -13.24 7.59 0.52
C LYS A 134 -11.93 8.18 0.00
N ARG A 135 -11.00 8.55 0.89
CA ARG A 135 -9.69 9.12 0.52
C ARG A 135 -8.74 8.07 -0.01
N ILE A 136 -8.74 6.88 0.59
CA ILE A 136 -8.00 5.73 0.06
C ILE A 136 -8.46 5.45 -1.38
N GLY A 137 -9.76 5.42 -1.64
CA GLY A 137 -10.30 5.30 -2.99
C GLY A 137 -9.82 6.41 -3.91
N MET A 138 -9.84 7.66 -3.44
CA MET A 138 -9.44 8.81 -4.24
C MET A 138 -7.98 8.75 -4.68
N TYR A 139 -7.03 8.48 -3.80
CA TYR A 139 -5.63 8.35 -4.24
C TYR A 139 -5.39 7.06 -5.04
N PHE A 140 -6.18 6.00 -4.84
CA PHE A 140 -6.09 4.80 -5.65
C PHE A 140 -6.47 5.06 -7.13
N THR A 141 -7.35 6.02 -7.41
CA THR A 141 -7.66 6.44 -8.79
C THR A 141 -6.42 6.90 -9.54
N ALA A 142 -5.42 7.46 -8.83
CA ALA A 142 -4.16 7.89 -9.43
C ALA A 142 -3.40 6.75 -10.12
N SER A 143 -3.47 5.53 -9.57
CA SER A 143 -2.85 4.36 -10.21
C SER A 143 -3.52 4.01 -11.54
N GLN A 144 -4.83 4.12 -11.61
CA GLN A 144 -5.59 3.79 -12.82
C GLN A 144 -5.40 4.86 -13.90
N VAL A 145 -5.48 6.13 -13.49
CA VAL A 145 -5.17 7.25 -14.40
C VAL A 145 -3.73 7.19 -14.88
N SER A 146 -2.80 6.81 -13.99
CA SER A 146 -1.40 6.62 -14.34
C SER A 146 -1.23 5.57 -15.44
N ALA A 147 -1.89 4.41 -15.33
CA ALA A 147 -1.80 3.36 -16.35
C ALA A 147 -2.29 3.85 -17.72
N ALA A 148 -3.40 4.61 -17.75
CA ALA A 148 -3.94 5.19 -18.98
C ALA A 148 -3.02 6.26 -19.58
N VAL A 149 -2.57 7.21 -18.76
CA VAL A 149 -1.68 8.31 -19.21
C VAL A 149 -0.33 7.78 -19.69
N VAL A 150 0.27 6.83 -18.96
CA VAL A 150 1.55 6.22 -19.36
C VAL A 150 1.40 5.50 -20.70
N GLY A 151 0.28 4.81 -20.93
CA GLY A 151 -0.04 4.20 -22.22
C GLY A 151 -0.09 5.21 -23.38
N LEU A 152 -0.78 6.34 -23.17
CA LEU A 152 -0.86 7.41 -24.18
C LEU A 152 0.47 8.10 -24.43
N VAL A 153 1.18 8.47 -23.36
CA VAL A 153 2.47 9.18 -23.44
C VAL A 153 3.55 8.27 -24.04
N SER A 154 3.43 6.96 -23.88
CA SER A 154 4.37 5.99 -24.47
C SER A 154 4.43 6.08 -25.99
N ALA A 155 3.35 6.46 -26.66
CA ALA A 155 3.35 6.70 -28.11
C ALA A 155 4.31 7.86 -28.50
N GLY A 156 4.40 8.91 -27.68
CA GLY A 156 5.38 9.99 -27.86
C GLY A 156 6.82 9.49 -27.67
N PHE A 157 7.07 8.63 -26.69
CA PHE A 157 8.40 8.06 -26.47
C PHE A 157 8.82 7.09 -27.58
N GLN A 158 7.88 6.41 -28.25
CA GLN A 158 8.17 5.60 -29.43
C GLN A 158 8.74 6.45 -30.58
N LEU A 159 8.26 7.69 -30.76
CA LEU A 159 8.78 8.63 -31.75
C LEU A 159 10.18 9.18 -31.39
N MET A 160 10.57 9.09 -30.12
CA MET A 160 11.90 9.50 -29.65
C MET A 160 12.94 8.37 -29.79
N ASP A 161 12.58 7.26 -30.40
CA ASP A 161 13.49 6.13 -30.62
C ASP A 161 14.70 6.55 -31.44
N SER A 162 15.87 6.02 -31.03
CA SER A 162 17.18 6.35 -31.63
C SER A 162 17.64 7.80 -31.43
N LEU A 163 16.85 8.68 -30.81
CA LEU A 163 17.28 10.04 -30.50
C LEU A 163 18.40 10.02 -29.46
N GLY A 164 19.55 10.66 -29.76
CA GLY A 164 20.72 10.63 -28.89
C GLY A 164 21.32 9.23 -28.65
N GLY A 165 21.03 8.25 -29.52
CA GLY A 165 21.51 6.88 -29.38
C GLY A 165 20.79 6.04 -28.33
N LEU A 166 19.66 6.53 -27.78
CA LEU A 166 18.85 5.83 -26.80
C LEU A 166 17.58 5.29 -27.45
N THR A 167 17.17 4.09 -27.03
CA THR A 167 15.88 3.51 -27.43
C THR A 167 14.71 4.24 -26.74
N GLY A 168 13.52 4.20 -27.34
CA GLY A 168 12.33 4.90 -26.84
C GLY A 168 11.98 4.55 -25.39
N PHE A 169 12.11 3.28 -24.99
CA PHE A 169 11.84 2.88 -23.61
C PHE A 169 12.87 3.45 -22.61
N ARG A 170 14.12 3.70 -23.01
CA ARG A 170 15.14 4.33 -22.15
C ARG A 170 14.79 5.79 -21.87
N TRP A 171 14.31 6.53 -22.90
CA TRP A 171 13.79 7.88 -22.73
C TRP A 171 12.62 7.92 -21.75
N MET A 172 11.70 6.96 -21.85
CA MET A 172 10.57 6.84 -20.93
C MET A 172 11.04 6.68 -19.47
N PHE A 173 11.95 5.75 -19.17
CA PHE A 173 12.48 5.58 -17.83
C PHE A 173 13.22 6.82 -17.32
N LEU A 174 14.02 7.44 -18.16
CA LEU A 174 14.80 8.65 -17.81
C LEU A 174 13.89 9.81 -17.43
N ILE A 175 12.90 10.12 -18.27
CA ILE A 175 12.02 11.28 -18.06
C ILE A 175 11.10 11.07 -16.85
N TYR A 176 10.45 9.91 -16.72
CA TYR A 176 9.63 9.63 -15.53
C TYR A 176 10.45 9.64 -14.24
N GLY A 177 11.67 9.13 -14.28
CA GLY A 177 12.57 9.17 -13.12
C GLY A 177 12.98 10.59 -12.75
N LEU A 178 13.38 11.43 -13.70
CA LEU A 178 13.77 12.83 -13.44
C LEU A 178 12.60 13.66 -12.92
N VAL A 179 11.41 13.54 -13.54
CA VAL A 179 10.18 14.20 -13.05
C VAL A 179 9.90 13.80 -11.61
N GLY A 180 10.11 12.52 -11.27
CA GLY A 180 9.91 12.05 -9.93
C GLY A 180 10.92 12.57 -8.91
N ILE A 181 12.15 12.74 -9.28
CA ILE A 181 13.15 13.38 -8.42
C ILE A 181 12.72 14.81 -8.10
N VAL A 182 12.29 15.59 -9.10
CA VAL A 182 11.78 16.96 -8.89
C VAL A 182 10.55 16.96 -7.98
N LEU A 183 9.58 16.06 -8.24
CA LEU A 183 8.38 15.94 -7.41
C LEU A 183 8.73 15.57 -5.97
N SER A 184 9.72 14.72 -5.73
CA SER A 184 10.12 14.32 -4.37
C SER A 184 10.57 15.51 -3.52
N PHE A 185 11.30 16.45 -4.13
CA PHE A 185 11.65 17.70 -3.46
C PHE A 185 10.41 18.59 -3.25
N ALA A 186 9.53 18.73 -4.23
CA ALA A 186 8.30 19.50 -4.09
C ALA A 186 7.40 18.97 -2.95
N LEU A 187 7.36 17.66 -2.74
CA LEU A 187 6.59 17.04 -1.65
C LEU A 187 7.07 17.47 -0.25
N LEU A 188 8.35 17.85 -0.10
CA LEU A 188 8.87 18.40 1.17
C LEU A 188 8.24 19.74 1.55
N TRP A 189 7.72 20.51 0.59
CA TRP A 189 6.99 21.76 0.84
C TRP A 189 5.48 21.55 0.86
N TRP A 190 4.99 20.50 0.25
CA TRP A 190 3.56 20.30 0.04
C TRP A 190 2.91 19.43 1.12
N LEU A 191 3.59 18.37 1.57
CA LEU A 191 3.03 17.46 2.58
C LEU A 191 3.17 18.04 4.00
N PRO A 192 2.09 18.06 4.80
CA PRO A 192 2.14 18.46 6.20
C PRO A 192 2.78 17.38 7.06
N ASP A 193 3.38 17.78 8.17
CA ASP A 193 3.84 16.87 9.21
C ASP A 193 2.71 16.49 10.16
N ARG A 194 2.99 15.58 11.10
CA ARG A 194 2.03 15.17 12.13
C ARG A 194 1.43 16.38 12.82
N PRO A 195 0.12 16.38 13.13
CA PRO A 195 -0.49 17.39 14.00
C PRO A 195 0.23 17.45 15.36
N LEU A 196 0.52 18.65 15.85
CA LEU A 196 1.14 18.87 17.15
C LEU A 196 0.06 19.20 18.20
N ALA A 197 0.37 18.89 19.47
CA ALA A 197 -0.45 19.33 20.57
C ALA A 197 -0.45 20.86 20.70
N PRO A 198 -1.53 21.49 21.16
CA PRO A 198 -1.58 22.91 21.41
C PRO A 198 -0.41 23.36 22.29
N GLY A 199 0.37 24.36 21.83
CA GLY A 199 1.53 24.90 22.56
C GLY A 199 2.83 24.10 22.39
N GLN A 200 2.84 22.98 21.71
CA GLN A 200 4.09 22.28 21.38
C GLN A 200 4.81 22.91 20.19
N VAL A 201 6.08 23.20 20.39
CA VAL A 201 6.98 23.66 19.31
C VAL A 201 7.68 22.44 18.69
N ARG A 202 7.64 22.35 17.38
CA ARG A 202 8.31 21.27 16.65
C ARG A 202 9.82 21.30 16.85
N HIS A 203 10.34 20.29 17.56
CA HIS A 203 11.78 20.17 17.74
C HIS A 203 12.43 19.72 16.43
N ARG A 204 13.29 20.58 15.88
CA ARG A 204 13.93 20.36 14.59
C ARG A 204 15.34 19.83 14.81
N SER A 205 15.64 18.65 14.27
CA SER A 205 17.03 18.15 14.26
C SER A 205 17.92 19.09 13.46
N LYS A 206 19.14 19.37 13.96
CA LYS A 206 20.13 20.21 13.28
C LYS A 206 20.41 19.75 11.83
N TRP A 207 20.38 18.44 11.60
CA TRP A 207 20.57 17.84 10.27
C TRP A 207 19.44 18.13 9.27
N LEU A 208 18.26 18.47 9.75
CA LEU A 208 17.06 18.77 8.96
C LEU A 208 16.79 20.29 8.92
N SER A 209 17.72 21.12 9.41
CA SER A 209 17.54 22.58 9.47
C SER A 209 17.42 23.24 8.08
N TRP A 210 18.00 22.62 7.05
CA TRP A 210 17.92 23.08 5.66
C TRP A 210 16.58 22.77 4.99
N LEU A 211 15.77 21.84 5.55
CA LEU A 211 14.46 21.52 5.01
C LEU A 211 13.48 22.70 5.19
N PRO A 212 12.57 22.91 4.25
CA PRO A 212 11.53 23.93 4.37
C PRO A 212 10.62 23.65 5.58
N HIS A 213 10.00 24.73 6.10
CA HIS A 213 8.97 24.58 7.12
C HIS A 213 7.81 23.76 6.54
N SER A 214 7.28 22.84 7.34
CA SER A 214 6.10 22.09 6.91
C SER A 214 4.90 23.02 6.84
N PRO A 215 4.06 22.91 5.81
CA PRO A 215 2.79 23.60 5.82
C PRO A 215 1.96 23.09 7.01
N GLU A 216 1.35 24.02 7.72
CA GLU A 216 0.39 23.68 8.77
C GLU A 216 -0.92 23.26 8.08
N ALA A 217 -1.42 22.09 8.42
CA ALA A 217 -2.67 21.58 7.85
C ALA A 217 -3.89 22.43 8.27
N LEU A 218 -3.83 22.96 9.49
CA LEU A 218 -4.83 23.85 10.11
C LEU A 218 -4.11 24.83 11.03
N THR A 219 -4.64 26.03 11.20
CA THR A 219 -4.09 27.10 12.04
C THR A 219 -5.09 27.54 13.09
N GLY A 220 -4.58 28.03 14.24
CA GLY A 220 -5.41 28.60 15.31
C GLY A 220 -6.32 27.59 16.04
N ASP A 221 -7.53 28.03 16.36
CA ASP A 221 -8.49 27.21 17.14
C ASP A 221 -8.93 25.96 16.41
N ASP A 222 -9.01 26.00 15.06
CA ASP A 222 -9.36 24.83 14.24
C ASP A 222 -8.33 23.72 14.38
N ALA A 223 -7.05 24.04 14.55
CA ALA A 223 -5.99 23.05 14.77
C ALA A 223 -6.15 22.38 16.15
N THR A 224 -6.54 23.14 17.17
CA THR A 224 -6.73 22.61 18.53
C THR A 224 -7.93 21.69 18.61
N VAL A 225 -9.06 22.09 18.03
CA VAL A 225 -10.28 21.28 17.97
C VAL A 225 -10.02 19.99 17.19
N HIS A 226 -9.38 20.11 16.03
CA HIS A 226 -9.06 18.94 15.21
C HIS A 226 -8.10 17.97 15.91
N TYR A 227 -7.08 18.48 16.59
CA TYR A 227 -6.16 17.67 17.38
C TYR A 227 -6.89 16.92 18.51
N GLN A 228 -7.78 17.60 19.24
CA GLN A 228 -8.57 16.98 20.32
C GLN A 228 -9.51 15.89 19.76
N ASP A 229 -10.18 16.14 18.63
CA ASP A 229 -11.05 15.16 18.00
C ASP A 229 -10.28 13.93 17.52
N LEU A 230 -9.08 14.12 16.98
CA LEU A 230 -8.21 13.00 16.60
C LEU A 230 -7.70 12.24 17.83
N ARG A 231 -7.35 12.93 18.90
CA ARG A 231 -6.89 12.31 20.17
C ARG A 231 -7.96 11.44 20.83
N ARG A 232 -9.22 11.75 20.66
CA ARG A 232 -10.33 10.88 21.13
C ARG A 232 -10.39 9.54 20.42
N VAL A 233 -9.81 9.45 19.22
CA VAL A 233 -9.85 8.27 18.35
C VAL A 233 -8.49 7.60 18.24
N TYR A 234 -7.41 8.38 18.23
CA TYR A 234 -6.04 7.92 18.01
C TYR A 234 -5.16 8.19 19.22
N HIS A 235 -4.53 7.15 19.74
CA HIS A 235 -3.60 7.23 20.86
C HIS A 235 -2.19 6.91 20.36
N PRO A 236 -1.31 7.90 20.19
CA PRO A 236 0.06 7.65 19.78
C PRO A 236 0.82 6.90 20.88
N ARG A 237 1.25 5.69 20.58
CA ARG A 237 2.14 4.89 21.42
C ARG A 237 3.41 4.52 20.64
N PRO A 238 4.60 4.50 21.25
CA PRO A 238 5.75 3.84 20.67
C PRO A 238 5.41 2.34 20.55
N TRP A 239 5.60 1.77 19.37
CA TRP A 239 5.35 0.36 19.17
C TRP A 239 6.43 -0.52 19.80
N THR A 240 6.03 -1.69 20.24
CA THR A 240 6.91 -2.76 20.74
C THR A 240 6.79 -3.98 19.83
N ILE A 241 7.79 -4.88 19.88
CA ILE A 241 7.72 -6.15 19.13
C ILE A 241 6.50 -6.96 19.56
N ARG A 242 6.09 -6.84 20.82
CA ARG A 242 4.90 -7.50 21.36
C ARG A 242 3.62 -7.03 20.65
N ASP A 243 3.50 -5.74 20.36
CA ASP A 243 2.32 -5.20 19.64
C ASP A 243 2.24 -5.78 18.23
N LEU A 244 3.38 -5.98 17.56
CA LEU A 244 3.43 -6.61 16.24
C LEU A 244 3.00 -8.08 16.28
N VAL A 245 3.47 -8.81 17.29
CA VAL A 245 3.09 -10.22 17.49
C VAL A 245 1.60 -10.32 17.82
N GLU A 246 1.05 -9.41 18.64
CA GLU A 246 -0.37 -9.36 18.95
C GLU A 246 -1.23 -9.11 17.69
N VAL A 247 -0.78 -8.21 16.79
CA VAL A 247 -1.44 -7.98 15.48
C VAL A 247 -1.34 -9.21 14.58
N LEU A 248 -0.18 -9.88 14.54
CA LEU A 248 0.02 -11.07 13.70
C LEU A 248 -0.83 -12.26 14.18
N LEU A 249 -0.99 -12.39 15.48
CA LEU A 249 -1.81 -13.44 16.11
C LEU A 249 -3.30 -13.12 16.12
N ASP A 250 -3.70 -11.89 15.80
CA ASP A 250 -5.12 -11.56 15.70
C ASP A 250 -5.73 -12.27 14.48
N TRP A 251 -6.72 -13.13 14.73
CA TRP A 251 -7.40 -13.90 13.69
C TRP A 251 -8.01 -13.03 12.58
N ARG A 252 -8.34 -11.76 12.89
CA ARG A 252 -8.94 -10.83 11.93
C ARG A 252 -7.99 -10.45 10.78
N LEU A 253 -6.68 -10.57 11.00
CA LEU A 253 -5.66 -10.29 10.00
C LEU A 253 -5.77 -11.25 8.81
N TRP A 254 -5.97 -12.52 9.07
CA TRP A 254 -5.88 -13.57 8.06
C TRP A 254 -6.99 -13.54 7.00
N PRO A 255 -8.28 -13.39 7.35
CA PRO A 255 -9.33 -13.20 6.34
C PRO A 255 -9.10 -11.97 5.47
N LEU A 256 -8.68 -10.84 6.05
CA LEU A 256 -8.36 -9.61 5.29
C LEU A 256 -7.16 -9.81 4.36
N THR A 257 -6.14 -10.54 4.82
CA THR A 257 -4.98 -10.91 3.98
C THR A 257 -5.39 -11.79 2.80
N LEU A 258 -6.25 -12.79 3.01
CA LEU A 258 -6.76 -13.64 1.94
C LEU A 258 -7.65 -12.88 0.94
N MET A 259 -8.46 -11.94 1.43
CA MET A 259 -9.21 -11.04 0.57
C MET A 259 -8.27 -10.24 -0.34
N TYR A 260 -7.24 -9.63 0.24
CA TYR A 260 -6.28 -8.81 -0.49
C TYR A 260 -5.44 -9.66 -1.46
N PHE A 261 -4.99 -10.83 -1.04
CA PHE A 261 -4.25 -11.80 -1.86
C PHE A 261 -4.96 -12.10 -3.18
N GLY A 262 -6.26 -12.39 -3.13
CA GLY A 262 -7.01 -12.75 -4.33
C GLY A 262 -7.23 -11.57 -5.26
N VAL A 263 -7.73 -10.44 -4.75
CA VAL A 263 -8.05 -9.31 -5.61
C VAL A 263 -6.81 -8.64 -6.21
N VAL A 264 -5.72 -8.53 -5.44
CA VAL A 264 -4.46 -7.98 -5.96
C VAL A 264 -3.78 -8.94 -6.93
N GLY A 265 -3.80 -10.25 -6.66
CA GLY A 265 -3.30 -11.26 -7.59
C GLY A 265 -3.98 -11.19 -8.94
N VAL A 266 -5.31 -11.15 -8.96
CA VAL A 266 -6.10 -11.02 -10.20
C VAL A 266 -5.84 -9.66 -10.87
N GLY A 267 -5.81 -8.57 -10.09
CA GLY A 267 -5.58 -7.23 -10.61
C GLY A 267 -4.24 -7.10 -11.32
N ILE A 268 -3.17 -7.57 -10.71
CA ILE A 268 -1.83 -7.53 -11.32
C ILE A 268 -1.76 -8.47 -12.53
N GLY A 269 -2.37 -9.65 -12.46
CA GLY A 269 -2.43 -10.58 -13.59
C GLY A 269 -3.11 -9.95 -14.80
N THR A 270 -4.29 -9.37 -14.62
CA THR A 270 -5.02 -8.68 -15.70
C THR A 270 -4.31 -7.41 -16.17
N GLN A 271 -3.63 -6.67 -15.31
CA GLN A 271 -2.90 -5.46 -15.66
C GLN A 271 -1.66 -5.78 -16.53
N LEU A 272 -0.92 -6.84 -16.21
CA LEU A 272 0.31 -7.20 -16.93
C LEU A 272 0.02 -7.95 -18.23
N TYR A 273 -0.96 -8.85 -18.23
CA TYR A 273 -1.28 -9.68 -19.39
C TYR A 273 -2.51 -9.20 -20.17
N GLY A 274 -3.22 -8.20 -19.66
CA GLY A 274 -4.44 -7.66 -20.27
C GLY A 274 -4.21 -7.14 -21.68
N SER A 275 -3.11 -6.41 -21.94
CA SER A 275 -2.75 -5.93 -23.28
C SER A 275 -2.50 -7.09 -24.26
N VAL A 276 -1.82 -8.14 -23.80
CA VAL A 276 -1.58 -9.36 -24.59
C VAL A 276 -2.89 -10.10 -24.89
N ILE A 277 -3.78 -10.17 -23.90
CA ILE A 277 -5.09 -10.78 -24.03
C ILE A 277 -5.97 -9.98 -25.00
N ILE A 278 -6.00 -8.64 -24.87
CA ILE A 278 -6.77 -7.75 -25.74
C ILE A 278 -6.28 -7.87 -27.18
N ALA A 279 -4.99 -7.79 -27.41
CA ALA A 279 -4.40 -7.92 -28.74
C ALA A 279 -4.72 -9.27 -29.42
N ALA A 280 -4.84 -10.34 -28.61
CA ALA A 280 -5.20 -11.66 -29.11
C ALA A 280 -6.72 -11.83 -29.38
N ILE A 281 -7.57 -11.08 -28.67
CA ILE A 281 -9.05 -11.19 -28.77
C ILE A 281 -9.60 -10.21 -29.79
N GLN A 282 -9.19 -8.96 -29.71
CA GLN A 282 -9.68 -7.86 -30.53
C GLN A 282 -8.58 -6.83 -30.79
N PRO A 283 -7.82 -6.95 -31.89
CA PRO A 283 -6.69 -6.05 -32.20
C PRO A 283 -7.07 -4.56 -32.33
N THR A 284 -8.35 -4.28 -32.62
CA THR A 284 -8.85 -2.90 -32.79
C THR A 284 -9.35 -2.26 -31.51
N ALA A 285 -9.41 -3.02 -30.40
CA ALA A 285 -9.88 -2.51 -29.12
C ALA A 285 -8.72 -1.83 -28.36
N SER A 286 -8.99 -0.63 -27.86
CA SER A 286 -8.10 0.07 -26.93
C SER A 286 -8.40 -0.30 -25.49
N ALA A 287 -7.38 -0.27 -24.62
CA ALA A 287 -7.55 -0.48 -23.20
C ALA A 287 -8.35 0.69 -22.58
N ILE A 288 -9.56 0.41 -22.06
CA ILE A 288 -10.41 1.38 -21.37
C ILE A 288 -10.40 1.07 -19.88
N THR A 289 -10.11 2.06 -19.07
CA THR A 289 -10.06 1.94 -17.60
C THR A 289 -11.44 2.23 -16.99
N ILE A 290 -12.34 1.23 -17.02
CA ILE A 290 -13.69 1.33 -16.39
C ILE A 290 -13.62 1.22 -14.87
N ASP A 291 -12.57 0.68 -14.33
CA ASP A 291 -12.27 0.57 -12.90
C ASP A 291 -12.32 1.93 -12.17
N LEU A 292 -11.92 3.02 -12.83
CA LEU A 292 -12.00 4.38 -12.32
C LEU A 292 -13.45 4.76 -11.94
N ILE A 293 -14.42 4.47 -12.82
CA ILE A 293 -15.84 4.74 -12.59
C ILE A 293 -16.33 3.97 -11.35
N ALA A 294 -15.94 2.69 -11.26
CA ALA A 294 -16.32 1.85 -10.13
C ALA A 294 -15.74 2.35 -8.80
N ILE A 295 -14.50 2.82 -8.77
CA ILE A 295 -13.88 3.39 -7.57
C ILE A 295 -14.65 4.62 -7.10
N ILE A 296 -14.96 5.54 -8.00
CA ILE A 296 -15.64 6.82 -7.68
C ILE A 296 -17.05 6.58 -7.13
N ILE A 297 -17.76 5.56 -7.61
CA ILE A 297 -19.14 5.26 -7.20
C ILE A 297 -19.18 4.35 -5.98
N VAL A 298 -18.51 3.20 -6.04
CA VAL A 298 -18.69 2.11 -5.07
C VAL A 298 -17.93 2.37 -3.76
N THR A 299 -16.76 3.01 -3.81
CA THR A 299 -15.96 3.24 -2.58
C THR A 299 -16.65 4.20 -1.62
N PRO A 300 -17.17 5.38 -2.03
CA PRO A 300 -17.92 6.25 -1.13
C PRO A 300 -19.22 5.62 -0.61
N LEU A 301 -19.88 4.81 -1.46
CA LEU A 301 -21.09 4.10 -1.05
C LEU A 301 -20.79 3.05 0.02
N SER A 302 -19.69 2.32 -0.10
CA SER A 302 -19.21 1.39 0.93
C SER A 302 -18.86 2.09 2.24
N ASP A 303 -18.32 3.32 2.20
CA ASP A 303 -18.04 4.11 3.40
C ASP A 303 -19.30 4.63 4.09
N ARG A 304 -20.35 4.93 3.32
CA ARG A 304 -21.64 5.34 3.88
C ARG A 304 -22.32 4.17 4.63
N PHE A 305 -22.11 2.95 4.17
CA PHE A 305 -22.72 1.74 4.72
C PHE A 305 -21.66 0.78 5.30
N HIS A 306 -20.93 1.19 6.34
CA HIS A 306 -19.83 0.43 6.96
C HIS A 306 -20.18 -1.03 7.29
N ARG A 307 -21.43 -1.28 7.74
CA ARG A 307 -21.92 -2.63 8.08
C ARG A 307 -22.04 -3.55 6.87
N LEU A 308 -22.08 -3.00 5.66
CA LEU A 308 -22.23 -3.72 4.39
C LEU A 308 -20.92 -3.83 3.59
N ARG A 309 -19.77 -3.53 4.18
CA ARG A 309 -18.47 -3.60 3.47
C ARG A 309 -18.22 -4.98 2.85
N ALA A 310 -18.55 -6.07 3.58
CA ALA A 310 -18.45 -7.42 3.05
C ALA A 310 -19.35 -7.63 1.81
N PHE A 311 -20.54 -7.05 1.81
CA PHE A 311 -21.46 -7.13 0.66
C PHE A 311 -20.89 -6.40 -0.56
N PHE A 312 -20.43 -5.15 -0.40
CA PHE A 312 -19.85 -4.37 -1.50
C PHE A 312 -18.60 -5.05 -2.07
N PHE A 313 -17.71 -5.56 -1.21
CA PHE A 313 -16.53 -6.31 -1.62
C PHE A 313 -16.91 -7.57 -2.41
N SER A 314 -17.81 -8.39 -1.85
CA SER A 314 -18.25 -9.64 -2.49
C SER A 314 -18.98 -9.41 -3.80
N ALA A 315 -19.85 -8.40 -3.88
CA ALA A 315 -20.54 -8.02 -5.11
C ALA A 315 -19.55 -7.61 -6.21
N ALA A 316 -18.56 -6.78 -5.89
CA ALA A 316 -17.51 -6.37 -6.82
C ALA A 316 -16.66 -7.57 -7.27
N ALA A 317 -16.28 -8.47 -6.36
CA ALA A 317 -15.55 -9.69 -6.68
C ALA A 317 -16.39 -10.68 -7.53
N CYS A 318 -17.71 -10.77 -7.33
CA CYS A 318 -18.61 -11.55 -8.20
C CYS A 318 -18.64 -10.99 -9.62
N ILE A 319 -18.62 -9.65 -9.79
CA ILE A 319 -18.52 -9.02 -11.12
C ILE A 319 -17.18 -9.40 -11.78
N GLN A 320 -16.07 -9.44 -11.04
CA GLN A 320 -14.78 -9.91 -11.57
C GLN A 320 -14.86 -11.38 -12.03
N ILE A 321 -15.45 -12.26 -11.23
CA ILE A 321 -15.64 -13.67 -11.58
C ILE A 321 -16.47 -13.80 -12.86
N ALA A 322 -17.62 -13.11 -12.95
CA ALA A 322 -18.44 -13.09 -14.13
C ALA A 322 -17.65 -12.60 -15.37
N GLY A 323 -16.89 -11.54 -15.21
CA GLY A 323 -16.02 -11.02 -16.27
C GLY A 323 -14.96 -12.01 -16.74
N LEU A 324 -14.27 -12.70 -15.81
CA LEU A 324 -13.29 -13.74 -16.16
C LEU A 324 -13.95 -14.94 -16.88
N LEU A 325 -15.15 -15.35 -16.46
CA LEU A 325 -15.89 -16.43 -17.11
C LEU A 325 -16.32 -16.01 -18.53
N VAL A 326 -16.84 -14.80 -18.71
CA VAL A 326 -17.19 -14.27 -20.03
C VAL A 326 -15.95 -14.19 -20.92
N THR A 327 -14.84 -13.66 -20.43
CA THR A 327 -13.57 -13.59 -21.18
C THR A 327 -13.08 -14.99 -21.60
N THR A 328 -13.31 -16.01 -20.77
CA THR A 328 -12.80 -17.36 -21.00
C THR A 328 -13.70 -18.19 -21.95
N PHE A 329 -15.03 -18.04 -21.83
CA PHE A 329 -15.98 -18.93 -22.50
C PHE A 329 -16.73 -18.29 -23.66
N ALA A 330 -16.80 -16.94 -23.76
CA ALA A 330 -17.49 -16.32 -24.87
C ALA A 330 -16.79 -16.60 -26.21
N VAL A 331 -17.58 -16.79 -27.26
CA VAL A 331 -17.08 -17.08 -28.62
C VAL A 331 -16.72 -15.79 -29.35
N ASN A 332 -17.52 -14.73 -29.17
CA ASN A 332 -17.32 -13.45 -29.85
C ASN A 332 -16.22 -12.63 -29.16
N GLY A 333 -15.30 -12.04 -29.95
CA GLY A 333 -14.20 -11.19 -29.47
C GLY A 333 -14.70 -9.97 -28.67
N TRP A 334 -15.77 -9.31 -29.12
CA TRP A 334 -16.38 -8.19 -28.39
C TRP A 334 -16.99 -8.61 -27.05
N ALA A 335 -17.61 -9.78 -26.97
CA ALA A 335 -18.11 -10.31 -25.71
C ALA A 335 -16.97 -10.64 -24.75
N ARG A 336 -15.86 -11.18 -25.22
CA ARG A 336 -14.66 -11.44 -24.41
C ARG A 336 -14.01 -10.14 -23.91
N TYR A 337 -13.97 -9.11 -24.76
CA TYR A 337 -13.50 -7.78 -24.38
C TYR A 337 -14.40 -7.16 -23.31
N SER A 338 -15.72 -7.24 -23.43
CA SER A 338 -16.65 -6.78 -22.38
C SER A 338 -16.44 -7.52 -21.06
N GLY A 339 -16.06 -8.80 -21.10
CA GLY A 339 -15.66 -9.54 -19.91
C GLY A 339 -14.46 -8.93 -19.19
N LEU A 340 -13.41 -8.50 -19.93
CA LEU A 340 -12.27 -7.77 -19.33
C LEU A 340 -12.67 -6.43 -18.72
N LEU A 341 -13.59 -5.70 -19.34
CA LEU A 341 -14.13 -4.46 -18.77
C LEU A 341 -14.88 -4.74 -17.45
N MET A 342 -15.64 -5.84 -17.37
CA MET A 342 -16.27 -6.26 -16.11
C MET A 342 -15.24 -6.61 -15.02
N VAL A 343 -14.13 -7.26 -15.38
CA VAL A 343 -13.05 -7.53 -14.44
C VAL A 343 -12.47 -6.22 -13.89
N GLY A 344 -12.19 -5.24 -14.75
CA GLY A 344 -11.72 -3.91 -14.33
C GLY A 344 -12.72 -3.22 -13.41
N PHE A 345 -14.01 -3.18 -13.79
CA PHE A 345 -15.06 -2.58 -12.96
C PHE A 345 -15.13 -3.19 -11.55
N GLY A 346 -15.05 -4.51 -11.44
CA GLY A 346 -15.05 -5.18 -10.14
C GLY A 346 -13.75 -4.96 -9.34
N LEU A 347 -12.60 -4.86 -10.01
CA LEU A 347 -11.29 -4.67 -9.38
C LEU A 347 -11.18 -3.33 -8.66
N GLY A 348 -11.64 -2.25 -9.29
CA GLY A 348 -11.48 -0.89 -8.81
C GLY A 348 -11.80 -0.70 -7.32
N PRO A 349 -13.00 -1.03 -6.85
CA PRO A 349 -13.40 -0.78 -5.47
C PRO A 349 -12.87 -1.81 -4.46
N THR A 350 -12.51 -3.03 -4.86
CA THR A 350 -12.18 -4.13 -3.94
C THR A 350 -10.94 -3.84 -3.09
N VAL A 351 -9.88 -3.31 -3.70
CA VAL A 351 -8.62 -2.98 -3.01
C VAL A 351 -8.80 -1.86 -1.97
N PRO A 352 -9.40 -0.70 -2.31
CA PRO A 352 -9.69 0.35 -1.32
C PRO A 352 -10.61 -0.11 -0.19
N ILE A 353 -11.65 -0.89 -0.49
CA ILE A 353 -12.57 -1.41 0.54
C ILE A 353 -11.83 -2.33 1.51
N CYS A 354 -10.99 -3.24 1.02
CA CYS A 354 -10.21 -4.13 1.87
C CYS A 354 -9.27 -3.36 2.80
N MET A 355 -8.54 -2.36 2.29
CA MET A 355 -7.63 -1.54 3.08
C MET A 355 -8.36 -0.65 4.09
N ALA A 356 -9.49 -0.06 3.70
CA ALA A 356 -10.33 0.72 4.61
C ALA A 356 -10.91 -0.16 5.75
N TRP A 357 -11.32 -1.38 5.42
CA TRP A 357 -11.82 -2.33 6.42
C TRP A 357 -10.72 -2.79 7.37
N THR A 358 -9.52 -3.04 6.86
CA THR A 358 -8.33 -3.35 7.67
C THR A 358 -8.02 -2.22 8.65
N SER A 359 -7.94 -0.99 8.15
CA SER A 359 -7.64 0.19 8.96
C SER A 359 -8.68 0.37 10.08
N GLU A 360 -9.98 0.26 9.77
CA GLU A 360 -11.06 0.41 10.76
C GLU A 360 -11.02 -0.70 11.81
N THR A 361 -10.79 -1.96 11.41
CA THR A 361 -10.80 -3.11 12.32
C THR A 361 -9.67 -3.04 13.34
N PHE A 362 -8.47 -2.73 12.89
CA PHE A 362 -7.28 -2.72 13.75
C PHE A 362 -7.11 -1.44 14.54
N GLN A 363 -7.64 -0.31 14.05
CA GLN A 363 -7.64 0.94 14.79
C GLN A 363 -8.40 0.84 16.10
N ARG A 364 -9.61 0.27 16.08
CA ARG A 364 -10.44 0.11 17.28
C ARG A 364 -9.80 -0.76 18.36
N ARG A 365 -8.83 -1.61 18.01
CA ARG A 365 -8.24 -2.60 18.91
C ARG A 365 -6.80 -2.28 19.32
N HIS A 366 -5.97 -1.89 18.37
CA HIS A 366 -4.53 -1.69 18.54
C HIS A 366 -4.09 -0.25 18.29
N GLY A 367 -5.02 0.66 18.03
CA GLY A 367 -4.75 2.07 17.78
C GLY A 367 -3.93 2.32 16.52
N GLU A 368 -3.17 3.41 16.51
CA GLU A 368 -2.37 3.87 15.35
C GLU A 368 -1.33 2.83 14.90
N VAL A 369 -0.66 2.21 15.86
CA VAL A 369 0.37 1.18 15.58
C VAL A 369 -0.25 -0.06 14.94
N GLY A 370 -1.43 -0.46 15.42
CA GLY A 370 -2.17 -1.59 14.86
C GLY A 370 -2.57 -1.34 13.41
N VAL A 371 -2.98 -0.12 13.06
CA VAL A 371 -3.28 0.24 11.68
C VAL A 371 -2.03 0.14 10.81
N ALA A 372 -0.90 0.74 11.25
CA ALA A 372 0.35 0.72 10.49
C ALA A 372 0.85 -0.72 10.26
N ALA A 373 0.82 -1.56 11.29
CA ALA A 373 1.26 -2.94 11.19
C ALA A 373 0.30 -3.80 10.37
N ALA A 374 -1.01 -3.73 10.63
CA ALA A 374 -1.99 -4.56 9.94
C ALA A 374 -2.11 -4.20 8.46
N THR A 375 -2.13 -2.91 8.09
CA THR A 375 -2.18 -2.50 6.69
C THR A 375 -0.93 -2.93 5.93
N ALA A 376 0.25 -2.87 6.56
CA ALA A 376 1.50 -3.35 5.97
C ALA A 376 1.51 -4.88 5.81
N LEU A 377 1.03 -5.63 6.82
CA LEU A 377 0.95 -7.09 6.76
C LEU A 377 -0.07 -7.55 5.70
N VAL A 378 -1.25 -6.94 5.67
CA VAL A 378 -2.28 -7.26 4.66
C VAL A 378 -1.78 -6.93 3.26
N SER A 379 -1.17 -5.76 3.05
CA SER A 379 -0.58 -5.38 1.78
C SER A 379 0.58 -6.30 1.42
N GLY A 380 1.56 -6.47 2.30
CA GLY A 380 2.75 -7.27 2.06
C GLY A 380 2.41 -8.73 1.76
N LEU A 381 1.76 -9.42 2.70
CA LEU A 381 1.40 -10.85 2.53
C LEU A 381 0.38 -11.04 1.39
N GLY A 382 -0.54 -10.10 1.21
CA GLY A 382 -1.50 -10.19 0.12
C GLY A 382 -0.85 -10.05 -1.27
N ASN A 383 0.26 -9.31 -1.40
CA ASN A 383 1.03 -9.24 -2.64
C ASN A 383 1.73 -10.56 -3.04
N LEU A 384 1.74 -11.59 -2.18
CA LEU A 384 2.08 -12.95 -2.58
C LEU A 384 1.16 -13.46 -3.69
N GLY A 385 -0.11 -12.99 -3.74
CA GLY A 385 -1.03 -13.23 -4.85
C GLY A 385 -0.49 -12.73 -6.19
N SER A 386 0.16 -11.57 -6.21
CA SER A 386 0.82 -11.03 -7.40
C SER A 386 1.98 -11.92 -7.87
N ILE A 387 2.79 -12.45 -6.95
CA ILE A 387 3.87 -13.39 -7.28
C ILE A 387 3.28 -14.66 -7.89
N THR A 388 2.25 -15.23 -7.26
CA THR A 388 1.57 -16.42 -7.75
C THR A 388 1.05 -16.22 -9.18
N THR A 389 0.39 -15.09 -9.43
CA THR A 389 -0.19 -14.81 -10.75
C THR A 389 0.87 -14.56 -11.81
N THR A 390 1.89 -13.77 -11.50
CA THR A 390 2.91 -13.38 -12.50
C THR A 390 3.88 -14.50 -12.84
N TYR A 391 4.19 -15.38 -11.89
CA TYR A 391 5.18 -16.42 -12.07
C TYR A 391 4.57 -17.80 -12.33
N ALA A 392 3.54 -18.18 -11.56
CA ALA A 392 3.00 -19.54 -11.61
C ALA A 392 1.86 -19.72 -12.63
N LEU A 393 1.02 -18.70 -12.85
CA LEU A 393 -0.15 -18.87 -13.73
C LEU A 393 0.18 -18.63 -15.20
N TYR A 394 0.35 -17.40 -15.61
CA TYR A 394 0.49 -17.07 -17.04
C TYR A 394 1.79 -17.58 -17.65
N ALA A 395 2.90 -17.47 -16.92
CA ALA A 395 4.21 -17.95 -17.37
C ALA A 395 4.44 -19.43 -17.05
N GLY A 396 3.76 -19.97 -16.06
CA GLY A 396 3.92 -21.36 -15.62
C GLY A 396 3.29 -22.39 -16.58
N TRP A 397 2.38 -21.94 -17.47
CA TRP A 397 1.73 -22.82 -18.46
C TRP A 397 1.93 -22.31 -19.88
N PRO A 398 3.11 -22.52 -20.51
CA PRO A 398 3.40 -22.07 -21.86
C PRO A 398 2.42 -22.65 -22.90
N GLU A 399 1.97 -23.88 -22.71
CA GLU A 399 0.98 -24.54 -23.59
C GLU A 399 -0.36 -23.81 -23.63
N ASP A 400 -0.82 -23.23 -22.51
CA ASP A 400 -2.07 -22.49 -22.42
C ASP A 400 -1.95 -21.11 -23.10
N ALA A 401 -0.74 -20.56 -23.16
CA ALA A 401 -0.44 -19.32 -23.85
C ALA A 401 -0.41 -19.48 -25.39
N MET A 402 -0.09 -20.66 -25.90
CA MET A 402 0.03 -20.96 -27.35
C MET A 402 -1.29 -21.37 -28.00
N LYS A 403 -2.30 -21.78 -27.25
CA LYS A 403 -3.58 -22.24 -27.76
C LYS A 403 -4.45 -21.08 -28.23
N GLY A 404 -4.70 -20.97 -29.55
CA GLY A 404 -5.64 -20.10 -30.27
C GLY A 404 -6.58 -19.17 -29.51
N PRO A 405 -7.85 -19.03 -29.86
CA PRO A 405 -8.77 -18.06 -29.27
C PRO A 405 -9.08 -18.29 -27.77
N HIS A 406 -8.69 -19.42 -27.21
CA HIS A 406 -8.90 -19.77 -25.79
C HIS A 406 -7.63 -19.66 -24.94
N ARG A 407 -6.74 -18.75 -25.31
CA ARG A 407 -5.53 -18.47 -24.54
C ARG A 407 -5.83 -18.19 -23.07
N PHE A 408 -4.96 -18.69 -22.17
CA PHE A 408 -5.00 -18.46 -20.73
C PHE A 408 -6.24 -18.99 -20.00
N ARG A 409 -6.94 -19.98 -20.57
CA ARG A 409 -8.15 -20.56 -19.96
C ARG A 409 -7.87 -21.15 -18.57
N LYS A 410 -6.77 -21.89 -18.41
CA LYS A 410 -6.40 -22.49 -17.13
C LYS A 410 -6.09 -21.41 -16.09
N SER A 411 -5.30 -20.41 -16.47
CA SER A 411 -4.94 -19.28 -15.59
C SER A 411 -6.18 -18.52 -15.12
N ASN A 412 -7.11 -18.20 -16.03
CA ASN A 412 -8.35 -17.51 -15.70
C ASN A 412 -9.24 -18.33 -14.73
N LEU A 413 -9.35 -19.66 -14.91
CA LEU A 413 -10.13 -20.51 -14.02
C LEU A 413 -9.53 -20.60 -12.61
N VAL A 414 -8.20 -20.63 -12.50
CA VAL A 414 -7.54 -20.57 -11.19
C VAL A 414 -7.80 -19.21 -10.53
N MET A 415 -7.77 -18.12 -11.29
CA MET A 415 -8.10 -16.79 -10.75
C MET A 415 -9.54 -16.70 -10.26
N VAL A 416 -10.50 -17.35 -10.94
CA VAL A 416 -11.89 -17.48 -10.45
C VAL A 416 -11.92 -18.21 -9.11
N GLY A 417 -11.16 -19.30 -8.94
CA GLY A 417 -11.04 -20.00 -7.66
C GLY A 417 -10.46 -19.14 -6.55
N ILE A 418 -9.41 -18.37 -6.84
CA ILE A 418 -8.76 -17.45 -5.90
C ILE A 418 -9.73 -16.33 -5.47
N LEU A 419 -10.51 -15.76 -6.40
CA LEU A 419 -11.55 -14.78 -6.08
C LEU A 419 -12.68 -15.39 -5.24
N GLY A 420 -13.06 -16.65 -5.52
CA GLY A 420 -14.00 -17.38 -4.68
C GLY A 420 -13.53 -17.52 -3.24
N LEU A 421 -12.24 -17.81 -3.03
CA LEU A 421 -11.62 -17.81 -1.71
C LEU A 421 -11.66 -16.43 -1.05
N SER A 422 -11.42 -15.34 -1.80
CA SER A 422 -11.52 -13.97 -1.28
C SER A 422 -12.94 -13.63 -0.83
N ILE A 423 -13.96 -14.02 -1.59
CA ILE A 423 -15.37 -13.83 -1.21
C ILE A 423 -15.71 -14.63 0.05
N ALA A 424 -15.32 -15.91 0.10
CA ALA A 424 -15.52 -16.74 1.28
C ALA A 424 -14.87 -16.12 2.53
N SER A 425 -13.65 -15.61 2.39
CA SER A 425 -12.94 -14.93 3.48
C SER A 425 -13.66 -13.66 3.94
N ALA A 426 -14.22 -12.87 3.01
CA ALA A 426 -15.00 -11.68 3.34
C ALA A 426 -16.29 -12.03 4.12
N LEU A 427 -16.98 -13.08 3.70
CA LEU A 427 -18.19 -13.57 4.39
C LEU A 427 -17.85 -14.13 5.78
N VAL A 428 -16.80 -14.94 5.89
CA VAL A 428 -16.29 -15.46 7.17
C VAL A 428 -15.96 -14.31 8.11
N MET A 429 -15.22 -13.29 7.64
CA MET A 429 -14.90 -12.10 8.43
C MET A 429 -16.18 -11.39 8.92
N ALA A 430 -17.19 -11.22 8.05
CA ALA A 430 -18.44 -10.58 8.40
C ALA A 430 -19.23 -11.38 9.47
N VAL A 431 -19.27 -12.70 9.34
CA VAL A 431 -19.94 -13.58 10.32
C VAL A 431 -19.21 -13.55 11.65
N LEU A 432 -17.89 -13.72 11.64
CA LEU A 432 -17.08 -13.71 12.86
C LEU A 432 -17.14 -12.37 13.60
N LEU A 433 -17.16 -11.25 12.88
CA LEU A 433 -17.35 -9.93 13.49
C LEU A 433 -18.76 -9.75 14.09
N ARG A 434 -19.78 -10.39 13.54
CA ARG A 434 -21.13 -10.41 14.13
C ARG A 434 -21.20 -11.28 15.38
N MET A 435 -20.53 -12.43 15.39
CA MET A 435 -20.56 -13.39 16.50
C MET A 435 -19.68 -12.93 17.70
N PHE A 436 -18.47 -12.49 17.42
CA PHE A 436 -17.49 -12.16 18.45
C PHE A 436 -17.39 -10.66 18.72
N GLY A 437 -18.05 -9.83 17.92
CA GLY A 437 -18.05 -8.38 18.02
C GLY A 437 -16.66 -7.77 17.74
N ASN A 438 -16.62 -6.45 17.73
CA ASN A 438 -15.40 -5.69 17.99
C ASN A 438 -15.57 -5.19 19.45
N PRO A 439 -15.00 -5.88 20.45
CA PRO A 439 -15.09 -5.38 21.80
C PRO A 439 -14.48 -3.98 21.80
N PRO A 440 -15.13 -2.98 22.41
CA PRO A 440 -14.47 -1.71 22.67
C PRO A 440 -13.16 -2.03 23.40
N SER A 441 -12.10 -1.30 23.09
CA SER A 441 -10.80 -1.51 23.71
C SER A 441 -10.88 -1.04 25.17
N THR A 442 -11.47 -1.86 26.03
CA THR A 442 -11.64 -1.60 27.46
C THR A 442 -10.32 -1.30 28.18
N LYS A 443 -9.20 -1.79 27.65
CA LYS A 443 -7.85 -1.42 28.15
C LYS A 443 -7.44 -0.01 27.73
N LEU A 444 -7.70 0.41 26.49
CA LEU A 444 -7.32 1.73 26.00
C LEU A 444 -8.18 2.83 26.64
N ASP A 445 -9.49 2.61 26.78
CA ASP A 445 -10.41 3.57 27.40
C ASP A 445 -10.12 3.76 28.90
N ASN A 446 -9.77 2.70 29.61
CA ASN A 446 -9.40 2.80 31.02
C ASN A 446 -8.03 3.44 31.28
N ASP A 447 -7.05 3.23 30.39
CA ASP A 447 -5.74 3.87 30.48
C ASP A 447 -5.84 5.38 30.18
N VAL A 448 -6.73 5.78 29.27
CA VAL A 448 -6.96 7.19 28.92
C VAL A 448 -7.73 7.96 29.99
N LEU A 449 -8.72 7.32 30.59
CA LEU A 449 -9.49 7.93 31.68
C LEU A 449 -8.68 8.07 32.98
N ASN A 450 -7.60 7.30 33.15
CA ASN A 450 -6.76 7.27 34.34
C ASN A 450 -5.39 7.96 34.17
N GLU A 451 -5.01 8.42 32.96
CA GLU A 451 -3.79 9.24 32.80
C GLU A 451 -4.11 10.70 33.16
N PRO A 452 -3.42 11.29 34.15
CA PRO A 452 -3.50 12.72 34.39
C PRO A 452 -2.93 13.47 33.16
N GLU A 453 -3.58 14.55 32.74
CA GLU A 453 -3.22 15.36 31.56
C GLU A 453 -1.72 15.75 31.50
N ASP A 454 -1.05 15.90 32.63
CA ASP A 454 0.38 16.17 32.76
C ASP A 454 1.31 14.99 32.39
N GLY A 455 0.83 13.76 32.46
CA GLY A 455 1.62 12.56 32.17
C GLY A 455 1.87 12.35 30.68
N ALA A 456 0.91 12.69 29.84
CA ALA A 456 1.00 12.58 28.40
C ALA A 456 2.00 13.60 27.83
N ALA A 457 1.95 14.84 28.29
CA ALA A 457 2.87 15.92 27.87
C ALA A 457 4.34 15.63 28.26
N ARG A 458 4.58 15.02 29.44
CA ARG A 458 5.93 14.64 29.87
C ARG A 458 6.53 13.47 29.11
N ARG A 459 5.74 12.51 28.65
CA ARG A 459 6.23 11.38 27.83
C ARG A 459 6.60 11.80 26.42
N GLU A 460 5.89 12.75 25.83
CA GLU A 460 6.24 13.32 24.52
C GLU A 460 7.50 14.20 24.57
N ALA A 461 7.73 14.91 25.67
CA ALA A 461 8.94 15.71 25.88
C ALA A 461 10.21 14.86 26.09
N HIS A 462 10.09 13.59 26.47
CA HIS A 462 11.20 12.67 26.70
C HIS A 462 11.46 11.72 25.53
N GLN A 463 10.80 11.87 24.39
CA GLN A 463 11.18 11.14 23.17
C GLN A 463 12.52 11.65 22.68
N PRO A 464 13.59 10.82 22.64
CA PRO A 464 14.90 11.26 22.20
C PRO A 464 14.84 11.65 20.73
N SER A 465 15.11 12.92 20.46
CA SER A 465 15.05 13.58 19.15
C SER A 465 16.16 13.17 18.16
N SER A 466 16.95 12.15 18.48
CA SER A 466 18.08 11.71 17.66
C SER A 466 18.12 10.19 17.51
N LEU A 467 17.20 9.63 16.72
CA LEU A 467 17.33 8.27 16.23
C LEU A 467 18.04 8.31 14.87
N THR A 468 19.37 8.25 14.88
CA THR A 468 20.13 7.81 13.72
C THR A 468 19.78 6.36 13.40
N LEU A 469 19.82 5.94 12.13
CA LEU A 469 19.63 4.54 11.68
C LEU A 469 20.44 3.55 12.55
N ARG A 470 21.61 3.97 13.04
CA ARG A 470 22.47 3.21 13.96
C ARG A 470 21.80 2.98 15.33
N GLY A 471 21.09 3.96 15.87
CA GLY A 471 20.35 3.83 17.15
C GLY A 471 19.12 2.93 17.02
N ILE A 472 18.45 2.92 15.87
CA ILE A 472 17.31 2.03 15.58
C ILE A 472 17.80 0.58 15.50
N MET A 473 18.92 0.32 14.81
CA MET A 473 19.51 -1.01 14.70
C MET A 473 20.04 -1.49 16.05
N THR A 474 20.69 -0.63 16.84
CA THR A 474 21.20 -0.98 18.17
C THR A 474 20.07 -1.30 19.15
N ASN A 475 18.95 -0.56 19.10
CA ASN A 475 17.77 -0.87 19.92
C ASN A 475 17.06 -2.15 19.47
N LEU A 476 17.06 -2.47 18.17
CA LEU A 476 16.56 -3.76 17.67
C LEU A 476 17.43 -4.92 18.17
N PHE A 477 18.76 -4.77 18.12
CA PHE A 477 19.71 -5.78 18.63
C PHE A 477 19.64 -5.92 20.16
N ASN A 478 19.55 -4.83 20.90
CA ASN A 478 19.43 -4.88 22.36
C ASN A 478 18.08 -5.45 22.84
N SER A 479 16.99 -5.24 22.11
CA SER A 479 15.69 -5.85 22.45
C SER A 479 15.61 -7.34 22.15
N LEU A 480 16.48 -7.84 21.26
CA LEU A 480 16.63 -9.28 20.97
C LEU A 480 17.60 -9.98 21.92
N GLY A 481 18.48 -9.24 22.62
CA GLY A 481 19.54 -9.77 23.48
C GLY A 481 19.29 -9.73 24.99
N HIS A 482 18.28 -9.04 25.47
CA HIS A 482 18.01 -8.92 26.91
C HIS A 482 16.74 -9.66 27.32
N GLN A 483 16.82 -11.00 27.40
CA GLN A 483 16.18 -11.80 28.44
C GLN A 483 17.21 -12.02 29.57
N GLN A 484 17.49 -10.99 30.36
CA GLN A 484 18.12 -11.14 31.65
C GLN A 484 17.40 -10.23 32.65
N GLU A 485 17.01 -10.86 33.75
CA GLU A 485 16.19 -10.35 34.84
C GLU A 485 16.69 -9.01 35.41
N ASP A 486 15.84 -8.00 35.36
CA ASP A 486 16.05 -6.73 36.05
C ASP A 486 15.37 -6.80 37.44
N PRO A 487 16.14 -6.80 38.55
CA PRO A 487 15.60 -6.93 39.92
C PRO A 487 14.76 -5.74 40.38
N SER A 488 14.73 -4.62 39.63
CA SER A 488 13.98 -3.41 39.98
C SER A 488 12.46 -3.54 39.84
N PHE A 489 11.95 -4.57 39.15
CA PHE A 489 10.50 -4.81 39.01
C PHE A 489 9.83 -5.35 40.28
N ALA A 490 10.58 -6.00 41.17
CA ALA A 490 10.05 -6.57 42.44
C ALA A 490 9.72 -5.49 43.48
N ILE A 491 10.41 -4.34 43.44
CA ILE A 491 10.24 -3.28 44.47
C ILE A 491 9.03 -2.39 44.18
N VAL A 492 8.68 -2.19 42.90
CA VAL A 492 7.54 -1.32 42.50
C VAL A 492 6.19 -2.03 42.73
N SER A 493 6.13 -3.37 42.61
CA SER A 493 4.90 -4.13 42.88
C SER A 493 4.58 -4.22 44.36
N SER A 494 5.58 -4.31 45.25
CA SER A 494 5.42 -4.35 46.70
C SER A 494 4.89 -3.03 47.27
N ASN A 495 5.32 -1.87 46.75
CA ASN A 495 4.86 -0.56 47.22
C ASN A 495 3.44 -0.19 46.78
N ARG A 496 2.93 -0.79 45.70
CA ARG A 496 1.51 -0.57 45.29
C ARG A 496 0.54 -1.38 46.10
N LEU A 497 0.89 -2.59 46.55
CA LEU A 497 0.06 -3.42 47.38
C LEU A 497 -0.04 -2.87 48.82
N SER A 498 1.04 -2.29 49.36
CA SER A 498 1.02 -1.67 50.68
C SER A 498 0.20 -0.38 50.75
N ARG A 499 0.20 0.43 49.69
CA ARG A 499 -0.64 1.65 49.62
C ARG A 499 -2.14 1.36 49.45
N ALA A 500 -2.48 0.31 48.70
CA ALA A 500 -3.88 -0.14 48.58
C ALA A 500 -4.46 -0.70 49.90
N ALA A 501 -3.62 -1.40 50.68
CA ALA A 501 -4.02 -1.91 52.00
C ALA A 501 -4.18 -0.78 53.06
N ALA A 502 -3.36 0.27 52.99
CA ALA A 502 -3.45 1.43 53.88
C ALA A 502 -4.69 2.31 53.61
N ALA A 503 -5.10 2.41 52.33
CA ALA A 503 -6.31 3.15 51.95
C ALA A 503 -7.62 2.45 52.35
N ARG A 504 -7.63 1.12 52.48
CA ARG A 504 -8.78 0.33 52.89
C ARG A 504 -9.03 0.41 54.41
N ARG A 505 -7.97 0.55 55.25
CA ARG A 505 -8.06 0.69 56.70
C ARG A 505 -8.49 2.08 57.18
N ARG A 506 -8.62 3.09 56.32
CA ARG A 506 -9.14 4.44 56.67
C ARG A 506 -10.62 4.62 56.29
N ARG A 507 -11.28 3.60 55.78
CA ARG A 507 -12.74 3.63 55.47
C ARG A 507 -13.55 2.61 56.30
N GLU A 508 -12.92 1.87 57.22
CA GLU A 508 -13.54 1.18 58.34
C GLU A 508 -13.21 1.94 59.66
#